data_234c21a3fc580ea09fdfeb07eecb5072
#
_entry.id   234c21a3fc580ea09fdfeb07eecb5072
#
_cell.length_a   1.000
_cell.length_b   1.000
_cell.length_c   1.000
_cell.angle_alpha   90.00
_cell.angle_beta   90.00
_cell.angle_gamma   90.00
#
_symmetry.space_group_name_H-M   'P 1'
#
loop_
_entity.id
_entity.type
_entity.pdbx_description
1 polymer ?
#
loop_
_entity_poly.entity_id
_entity_poly.type
_entity_poly.pdbx_seq_one_letter_code
_entity_poly.pdbx_strand_id
1 'polypeptide(L)'
;TLVAAALRINDKLSAFDANQLTDVMTFEYVEQKIIVDLAEAVPNSTKVELEHYRSLISARVDGYWASKHKDDAIRRKYRTVYTGIQAAIDLFDLRLRYDGGFRFDSCHALYKAYEEELYRFDMAYRHYFEASHRAHVEILKKLDTAVESCYANWYIDNLAKNWGDNLESENRLANWQIDGVTNQQAFYQEHIAPALAGSKTKRLVV
;
A
#
# COMPACT_ATOMS: atom_id res chain seq x y z
N THR A 1 -28.13 -4.14 -14.29
CA THR A 1 -29.31 -3.64 -15.03
C THR A 1 -29.96 -4.76 -15.83
N LEU A 2 -31.28 -4.69 -16.10
CA LEU A 2 -32.02 -5.67 -16.90
C LEU A 2 -31.38 -5.89 -18.29
N VAL A 3 -30.85 -4.82 -18.90
CA VAL A 3 -30.18 -4.89 -20.20
C VAL A 3 -28.90 -5.76 -20.12
N ALA A 4 -28.09 -5.60 -19.09
CA ALA A 4 -26.87 -6.38 -18.94
C ALA A 4 -27.17 -7.88 -18.74
N ALA A 5 -28.22 -8.21 -18.00
CA ALA A 5 -28.68 -9.59 -17.82
C ALA A 5 -29.21 -10.18 -19.13
N ALA A 6 -30.05 -9.44 -19.88
CA ALA A 6 -30.56 -9.89 -21.17
C ALA A 6 -29.47 -10.14 -22.21
N LEU A 7 -28.40 -9.35 -22.19
CA LEU A 7 -27.23 -9.50 -23.08
C LEU A 7 -26.19 -10.52 -22.59
N ARG A 8 -26.39 -11.12 -21.42
CA ARG A 8 -25.44 -12.02 -20.76
C ARG A 8 -24.02 -11.43 -20.71
N ILE A 9 -23.93 -10.14 -20.31
CA ILE A 9 -22.65 -9.41 -20.30
C ILE A 9 -21.63 -10.12 -19.44
N ASN A 10 -22.00 -10.63 -18.29
CA ASN A 10 -21.09 -11.31 -17.37
C ASN A 10 -20.44 -12.55 -18.01
N ASP A 11 -21.22 -13.35 -18.74
CA ASP A 11 -20.70 -14.55 -19.42
C ASP A 11 -19.72 -14.17 -20.56
N LYS A 12 -19.99 -13.07 -21.25
CA LYS A 12 -19.12 -12.57 -22.32
C LYS A 12 -17.82 -11.97 -21.81
N LEU A 13 -17.84 -11.35 -20.63
CA LEU A 13 -16.64 -10.72 -20.03
C LEU A 13 -15.58 -11.74 -19.63
N SER A 14 -15.94 -12.99 -19.39
CA SER A 14 -14.99 -14.06 -19.06
C SER A 14 -13.94 -14.32 -20.14
N ALA A 15 -14.22 -13.94 -21.39
CA ALA A 15 -13.30 -14.07 -22.52
C ALA A 15 -12.27 -12.93 -22.64
N PHE A 16 -12.39 -11.87 -21.84
CA PHE A 16 -11.55 -10.68 -21.90
C PHE A 16 -10.77 -10.51 -20.60
N ASP A 17 -9.55 -9.98 -20.70
CA ASP A 17 -8.76 -9.52 -19.57
C ASP A 17 -8.94 -8.02 -19.29
N ALA A 18 -8.38 -7.54 -18.17
CA ALA A 18 -8.49 -6.14 -17.76
C ALA A 18 -7.94 -5.16 -18.80
N ASN A 19 -6.90 -5.54 -19.54
CA ASN A 19 -6.25 -4.68 -20.54
C ASN A 19 -7.15 -4.44 -21.75
N GLN A 20 -7.86 -5.49 -22.18
CA GLN A 20 -8.80 -5.41 -23.30
C GLN A 20 -10.05 -4.57 -22.96
N LEU A 21 -10.32 -4.38 -21.67
CA LEU A 21 -11.50 -3.67 -21.16
C LEU A 21 -11.22 -2.22 -20.75
N THR A 22 -9.99 -1.73 -20.91
CA THR A 22 -9.55 -0.41 -20.40
C THR A 22 -10.48 0.73 -20.77
N ASP A 23 -10.98 0.77 -22.00
CA ASP A 23 -11.85 1.85 -22.50
C ASP A 23 -13.35 1.55 -22.40
N VAL A 24 -13.72 0.36 -21.93
CA VAL A 24 -15.12 -0.06 -21.84
C VAL A 24 -15.73 0.38 -20.52
N MET A 25 -16.64 1.36 -20.53
CA MET A 25 -17.26 1.95 -19.33
C MET A 25 -18.78 1.77 -19.25
N THR A 26 -19.37 1.03 -20.17
CA THR A 26 -20.83 0.96 -20.34
C THR A 26 -21.55 0.23 -19.20
N PHE A 27 -20.96 -0.84 -18.68
CA PHE A 27 -21.57 -1.68 -17.65
C PHE A 27 -20.73 -1.78 -16.39
N GLU A 28 -21.36 -1.75 -15.22
CA GLU A 28 -20.69 -1.91 -13.93
C GLU A 28 -19.95 -3.25 -13.81
N TYR A 29 -20.43 -4.30 -14.47
CA TYR A 29 -19.75 -5.60 -14.52
C TYR A 29 -18.33 -5.53 -15.10
N VAL A 30 -18.06 -4.57 -15.97
CA VAL A 30 -16.71 -4.34 -16.53
C VAL A 30 -15.78 -3.83 -15.44
N GLU A 31 -16.22 -2.88 -14.61
CA GLU A 31 -15.43 -2.42 -13.44
C GLU A 31 -15.13 -3.56 -12.48
N GLN A 32 -16.16 -4.36 -12.17
CA GLN A 32 -16.00 -5.49 -11.26
C GLN A 32 -14.99 -6.52 -11.82
N LYS A 33 -15.06 -6.82 -13.12
CA LYS A 33 -14.11 -7.73 -13.79
C LYS A 33 -12.68 -7.20 -13.73
N ILE A 34 -12.45 -5.93 -14.08
CA ILE A 34 -11.13 -5.30 -14.03
C ILE A 34 -10.56 -5.36 -12.60
N ILE A 35 -11.37 -5.05 -11.59
CA ILE A 35 -10.95 -5.08 -10.19
C ILE A 35 -10.54 -6.50 -9.76
N VAL A 36 -11.32 -7.52 -10.15
CA VAL A 36 -11.02 -8.93 -9.87
C VAL A 36 -9.69 -9.32 -10.51
N ASP A 37 -9.51 -9.01 -11.79
CA ASP A 37 -8.31 -9.35 -12.53
C ASP A 37 -7.07 -8.69 -11.93
N LEU A 38 -7.14 -7.41 -11.58
CA LEU A 38 -6.06 -6.70 -10.92
C LEU A 38 -5.74 -7.28 -9.54
N ALA A 39 -6.77 -7.61 -8.73
CA ALA A 39 -6.59 -8.17 -7.41
C ALA A 39 -5.92 -9.57 -7.46
N GLU A 40 -6.17 -10.35 -8.51
CA GLU A 40 -5.55 -11.67 -8.72
C GLU A 40 -4.13 -11.55 -9.31
N ALA A 41 -3.89 -10.58 -10.19
CA ALA A 41 -2.63 -10.45 -10.90
C ALA A 41 -1.53 -9.74 -10.08
N VAL A 42 -1.87 -8.66 -9.37
CA VAL A 42 -0.91 -7.76 -8.69
C VAL A 42 0.13 -8.50 -7.83
N PRO A 43 -0.22 -9.51 -7.01
CA PRO A 43 0.76 -10.18 -6.14
C PRO A 43 1.90 -10.91 -6.88
N ASN A 44 1.66 -11.30 -8.13
CA ASN A 44 2.60 -12.10 -8.93
C ASN A 44 3.11 -11.36 -10.16
N SER A 45 2.88 -10.06 -10.25
CA SER A 45 3.22 -9.24 -11.40
C SER A 45 4.68 -8.81 -11.40
N THR A 46 5.22 -8.64 -12.58
CA THR A 46 6.51 -7.99 -12.83
C THR A 46 6.39 -6.47 -12.65
N LYS A 47 7.53 -5.79 -12.53
CA LYS A 47 7.56 -4.32 -12.46
C LYS A 47 6.86 -3.65 -13.64
N VAL A 48 7.05 -4.17 -14.86
CA VAL A 48 6.44 -3.63 -16.07
C VAL A 48 4.91 -3.76 -16.03
N GLU A 49 4.41 -4.89 -15.57
CA GLU A 49 2.97 -5.12 -15.40
C GLU A 49 2.38 -4.21 -14.33
N LEU A 50 3.07 -4.01 -13.19
CA LEU A 50 2.62 -3.09 -12.16
C LEU A 50 2.51 -1.64 -12.66
N GLU A 51 3.47 -1.16 -13.45
CA GLU A 51 3.40 0.17 -14.07
C GLU A 51 2.24 0.28 -15.07
N HIS A 52 2.00 -0.78 -15.83
CA HIS A 52 0.84 -0.83 -16.72
C HIS A 52 -0.48 -0.75 -15.93
N TYR A 53 -0.60 -1.49 -14.81
CA TYR A 53 -1.78 -1.44 -13.95
C TYR A 53 -1.99 -0.08 -13.29
N ARG A 54 -0.93 0.65 -12.93
CA ARG A 54 -1.03 2.05 -12.47
C ARG A 54 -1.70 2.94 -13.52
N SER A 55 -1.28 2.79 -14.78
CA SER A 55 -1.85 3.55 -15.90
C SER A 55 -3.31 3.21 -16.14
N LEU A 56 -3.67 1.92 -16.08
CA LEU A 56 -5.04 1.44 -16.20
C LEU A 56 -5.91 2.00 -15.06
N ILE A 57 -5.46 1.92 -13.81
CA ILE A 57 -6.18 2.46 -12.64
C ILE A 57 -6.40 3.96 -12.79
N SER A 58 -5.38 4.73 -13.22
CA SER A 58 -5.53 6.17 -13.45
C SER A 58 -6.64 6.46 -14.47
N ALA A 59 -6.67 5.75 -15.59
CA ALA A 59 -7.73 5.90 -16.59
C ALA A 59 -9.13 5.55 -16.04
N ARG A 60 -9.22 4.52 -15.19
CA ARG A 60 -10.50 4.10 -14.58
C ARG A 60 -10.98 5.08 -13.51
N VAL A 61 -10.08 5.65 -12.70
CA VAL A 61 -10.40 6.68 -11.69
C VAL A 61 -10.95 7.95 -12.35
N ASP A 62 -10.44 8.33 -13.51
CA ASP A 62 -10.96 9.46 -14.30
C ASP A 62 -12.20 9.08 -15.13
N GLY A 63 -12.53 7.80 -15.17
CA GLY A 63 -13.62 7.22 -15.95
C GLY A 63 -15.01 7.46 -15.37
N TYR A 64 -16.00 6.85 -16.03
CA TYR A 64 -17.42 7.08 -15.70
C TYR A 64 -17.76 6.66 -14.26
N TRP A 65 -17.41 5.45 -13.84
CA TRP A 65 -17.87 4.87 -12.58
C TRP A 65 -17.25 5.52 -11.35
N ALA A 66 -15.97 5.90 -11.41
CA ALA A 66 -15.28 6.52 -10.30
C ALA A 66 -15.36 8.05 -10.28
N SER A 67 -15.72 8.70 -11.41
CA SER A 67 -15.67 10.16 -11.52
C SER A 67 -16.99 10.82 -11.99
N LYS A 68 -17.69 10.21 -12.94
CA LYS A 68 -18.80 10.86 -13.67
C LYS A 68 -20.18 10.27 -13.37
N HIS A 69 -20.27 9.14 -12.64
CA HIS A 69 -21.55 8.54 -12.29
C HIS A 69 -22.38 9.50 -11.44
N LYS A 70 -23.71 9.55 -11.68
CA LYS A 70 -24.63 10.46 -10.97
C LYS A 70 -24.68 10.22 -9.45
N ASP A 71 -24.57 8.97 -9.03
CA ASP A 71 -24.59 8.58 -7.62
C ASP A 71 -23.17 8.70 -7.02
N ASP A 72 -23.06 9.57 -6.01
CA ASP A 72 -21.81 9.83 -5.30
C ASP A 72 -21.31 8.62 -4.47
N ALA A 73 -22.21 7.79 -3.96
CA ALA A 73 -21.82 6.58 -3.24
C ALA A 73 -21.11 5.59 -4.16
N ILE A 74 -21.57 5.45 -5.41
CA ILE A 74 -20.93 4.61 -6.42
C ILE A 74 -19.55 5.17 -6.79
N ARG A 75 -19.41 6.49 -7.01
CA ARG A 75 -18.12 7.11 -7.29
C ARG A 75 -17.13 6.86 -6.16
N ARG A 76 -17.53 7.11 -4.92
CA ARG A 76 -16.69 6.87 -3.74
C ARG A 76 -16.28 5.41 -3.63
N LYS A 77 -17.20 4.47 -3.81
CA LYS A 77 -16.93 3.03 -3.78
C LYS A 77 -15.79 2.68 -4.74
N TYR A 78 -15.91 3.02 -6.02
CA TYR A 78 -14.91 2.66 -7.01
C TYR A 78 -13.57 3.37 -6.81
N ARG A 79 -13.58 4.66 -6.42
CA ARG A 79 -12.34 5.35 -6.02
C ARG A 79 -11.63 4.65 -4.88
N THR A 80 -12.37 4.31 -3.83
CA THR A 80 -11.79 3.64 -2.66
C THR A 80 -11.19 2.28 -3.03
N VAL A 81 -11.88 1.49 -3.87
CA VAL A 81 -11.36 0.20 -4.34
C VAL A 81 -10.07 0.39 -5.14
N TYR A 82 -10.04 1.31 -6.10
CA TYR A 82 -8.84 1.59 -6.89
C TYR A 82 -7.70 2.15 -6.03
N THR A 83 -8.00 2.97 -5.01
CA THR A 83 -6.99 3.41 -4.03
C THR A 83 -6.37 2.23 -3.30
N GLY A 84 -7.17 1.24 -2.90
CA GLY A 84 -6.66 0.02 -2.26
C GLY A 84 -5.76 -0.79 -3.19
N ILE A 85 -6.18 -1.03 -4.44
CA ILE A 85 -5.37 -1.76 -5.41
C ILE A 85 -4.06 -0.99 -5.70
N GLN A 86 -4.11 0.34 -5.82
CA GLN A 86 -2.92 1.16 -6.00
C GLN A 86 -1.93 1.01 -4.83
N ALA A 87 -2.42 1.00 -3.59
CA ALA A 87 -1.59 0.77 -2.41
C ALA A 87 -0.97 -0.63 -2.40
N ALA A 88 -1.71 -1.66 -2.84
CA ALA A 88 -1.15 -2.99 -3.02
C ALA A 88 -0.05 -3.01 -4.10
N ILE A 89 -0.25 -2.34 -5.24
CA ILE A 89 0.77 -2.18 -6.27
C ILE A 89 2.03 -1.53 -5.69
N ASP A 90 1.90 -0.49 -4.86
CA ASP A 90 3.03 0.19 -4.23
C ASP A 90 3.80 -0.75 -3.30
N LEU A 91 3.09 -1.60 -2.53
CA LEU A 91 3.68 -2.60 -1.66
C LEU A 91 4.47 -3.66 -2.45
N PHE A 92 3.87 -4.23 -3.52
CA PHE A 92 4.52 -5.25 -4.32
C PHE A 92 5.66 -4.71 -5.19
N ASP A 93 5.59 -3.46 -5.67
CA ASP A 93 6.70 -2.80 -6.34
C ASP A 93 7.92 -2.61 -5.40
N LEU A 94 7.67 -2.18 -4.16
CA LEU A 94 8.71 -2.16 -3.12
C LEU A 94 9.29 -3.56 -2.87
N ARG A 95 8.43 -4.57 -2.75
CA ARG A 95 8.85 -5.97 -2.56
C ARG A 95 9.79 -6.44 -3.67
N LEU A 96 9.50 -6.09 -4.93
CA LEU A 96 10.33 -6.45 -6.08
C LEU A 96 11.69 -5.75 -6.05
N ARG A 97 11.80 -4.52 -5.54
CA ARG A 97 13.08 -3.82 -5.40
C ARG A 97 14.01 -4.49 -4.40
N TYR A 98 13.46 -5.13 -3.39
CA TYR A 98 14.18 -5.80 -2.32
C TYR A 98 14.03 -7.33 -2.38
N ASP A 99 13.93 -7.92 -3.58
CA ASP A 99 13.64 -9.35 -3.76
C ASP A 99 14.61 -10.29 -3.01
N GLY A 100 15.89 -9.88 -2.86
CA GLY A 100 16.90 -10.59 -2.10
C GLY A 100 16.84 -10.38 -0.57
N GLY A 101 15.81 -9.70 -0.03
CA GLY A 101 15.72 -9.28 1.37
C GLY A 101 16.60 -8.07 1.68
N PHE A 102 16.61 -7.65 2.95
CA PHE A 102 17.43 -6.52 3.38
C PHE A 102 18.85 -6.96 3.73
N ARG A 103 19.83 -6.17 3.29
CA ARG A 103 21.27 -6.44 3.49
C ARG A 103 22.02 -5.14 3.79
N PHE A 104 21.62 -4.49 4.87
CA PHE A 104 22.29 -3.29 5.36
C PHE A 104 23.38 -3.72 6.36
N ASP A 105 24.56 -3.13 6.26
CA ASP A 105 25.77 -3.57 6.97
C ASP A 105 25.86 -3.03 8.41
N SER A 106 24.91 -2.20 8.84
CA SER A 106 24.90 -1.63 10.19
C SER A 106 23.49 -1.21 10.63
N CYS A 107 23.28 -1.08 11.94
CA CYS A 107 22.05 -0.53 12.51
C CYS A 107 21.78 0.88 11.99
N HIS A 108 22.83 1.72 11.86
CA HIS A 108 22.71 3.08 11.35
C HIS A 108 22.26 3.09 9.86
N ALA A 109 22.87 2.25 9.03
CA ALA A 109 22.51 2.15 7.61
C ALA A 109 21.06 1.69 7.43
N LEU A 110 20.63 0.68 8.18
CA LEU A 110 19.24 0.21 8.14
C LEU A 110 18.26 1.27 8.65
N TYR A 111 18.60 1.99 9.73
CA TYR A 111 17.79 3.09 10.24
C TYR A 111 17.62 4.20 9.19
N LYS A 112 18.71 4.60 8.53
CA LYS A 112 18.66 5.59 7.44
C LYS A 112 17.82 5.11 6.26
N ALA A 113 17.97 3.86 5.84
CA ALA A 113 17.15 3.28 4.79
C ALA A 113 15.66 3.28 5.17
N TYR A 114 15.35 3.04 6.47
CA TYR A 114 13.98 3.14 6.95
C TYR A 114 13.45 4.58 6.83
N GLU A 115 14.20 5.59 7.30
CA GLU A 115 13.81 7.01 7.18
C GLU A 115 13.62 7.46 5.73
N GLU A 116 14.39 6.93 4.78
CA GLU A 116 14.38 7.36 3.39
C GLU A 116 13.36 6.60 2.53
N GLU A 117 13.21 5.30 2.73
CA GLU A 117 12.40 4.47 1.83
C GLU A 117 11.57 3.38 2.51
N LEU A 118 12.13 2.61 3.48
CA LEU A 118 11.46 1.39 3.95
C LEU A 118 10.14 1.66 4.67
N TYR A 119 9.96 2.84 5.30
CA TYR A 119 8.69 3.26 5.89
C TYR A 119 7.52 3.23 4.88
N ARG A 120 7.81 3.23 3.57
CA ARG A 120 6.79 3.16 2.52
C ARG A 120 6.07 1.81 2.50
N PHE A 121 6.70 0.74 2.97
CA PHE A 121 6.01 -0.54 3.18
C PHE A 121 4.87 -0.39 4.19
N ASP A 122 5.15 0.28 5.33
CA ASP A 122 4.15 0.54 6.36
C ASP A 122 3.01 1.43 5.83
N MET A 123 3.36 2.45 5.05
CA MET A 123 2.39 3.36 4.43
C MET A 123 1.50 2.63 3.42
N ALA A 124 2.09 1.83 2.52
CA ALA A 124 1.36 1.09 1.51
C ALA A 124 0.41 0.06 2.15
N TYR A 125 0.89 -0.70 3.14
CA TYR A 125 0.08 -1.64 3.90
C TYR A 125 -1.10 -0.95 4.60
N ARG A 126 -0.85 0.16 5.31
CA ARG A 126 -1.89 0.93 6.00
C ARG A 126 -2.94 1.49 5.03
N HIS A 127 -2.51 2.09 3.93
CA HIS A 127 -3.42 2.64 2.92
C HIS A 127 -4.28 1.55 2.28
N TYR A 128 -3.70 0.37 2.04
CA TYR A 128 -4.46 -0.76 1.53
C TYR A 128 -5.59 -1.15 2.47
N PHE A 129 -5.28 -1.42 3.75
CA PHE A 129 -6.30 -1.87 4.70
C PHE A 129 -7.32 -0.78 5.03
N GLU A 130 -6.92 0.49 5.08
CA GLU A 130 -7.87 1.60 5.22
C GLU A 130 -8.87 1.63 4.05
N ALA A 131 -8.40 1.44 2.82
CA ALA A 131 -9.26 1.39 1.64
C ALA A 131 -10.13 0.12 1.61
N SER A 132 -9.56 -1.05 1.91
CA SER A 132 -10.27 -2.34 1.95
C SER A 132 -11.42 -2.30 2.98
N HIS A 133 -11.16 -1.80 4.20
CA HIS A 133 -12.20 -1.65 5.23
C HIS A 133 -13.29 -0.65 4.83
N ARG A 134 -12.94 0.48 4.23
CA ARG A 134 -13.91 1.49 3.77
C ARG A 134 -14.76 1.02 2.60
N ALA A 135 -14.18 0.21 1.71
CA ALA A 135 -14.88 -0.27 0.52
C ALA A 135 -15.95 -1.32 0.84
N HIS A 136 -15.79 -2.10 1.92
CA HIS A 136 -16.66 -3.23 2.28
C HIS A 136 -16.93 -4.19 1.11
N VAL A 137 -15.94 -4.43 0.24
CA VAL A 137 -16.12 -5.18 -1.01
C VAL A 137 -15.41 -6.52 -0.90
N GLU A 138 -16.15 -7.60 -1.01
CA GLU A 138 -15.64 -9.00 -1.01
C GLU A 138 -14.51 -9.22 -2.05
N ILE A 139 -14.51 -8.42 -3.12
CA ILE A 139 -13.55 -8.54 -4.24
C ILE A 139 -12.11 -8.33 -3.77
N LEU A 140 -11.86 -7.44 -2.79
CA LEU A 140 -10.51 -7.19 -2.27
C LEU A 140 -10.03 -8.26 -1.28
N LYS A 141 -10.90 -9.09 -0.72
CA LYS A 141 -10.52 -10.13 0.26
C LYS A 141 -9.47 -11.11 -0.26
N LYS A 142 -9.46 -11.40 -1.56
CA LYS A 142 -8.41 -12.26 -2.15
C LYS A 142 -7.04 -11.60 -2.09
N LEU A 143 -7.00 -10.29 -2.25
CA LEU A 143 -5.78 -9.50 -2.18
C LEU A 143 -5.32 -9.28 -0.73
N ASP A 144 -6.24 -9.23 0.25
CA ASP A 144 -5.94 -9.08 1.67
C ASP A 144 -4.87 -10.08 2.15
N THR A 145 -5.05 -11.36 1.83
CA THR A 145 -4.11 -12.42 2.24
C THR A 145 -2.71 -12.22 1.62
N ALA A 146 -2.64 -11.82 0.37
CA ALA A 146 -1.36 -11.60 -0.31
C ALA A 146 -0.65 -10.35 0.24
N VAL A 147 -1.38 -9.28 0.50
CA VAL A 147 -0.86 -8.04 1.11
C VAL A 147 -0.38 -8.30 2.53
N GLU A 148 -1.18 -8.99 3.34
CA GLU A 148 -0.80 -9.39 4.71
C GLU A 148 0.47 -10.25 4.71
N SER A 149 0.55 -11.26 3.85
CA SER A 149 1.73 -12.11 3.74
C SER A 149 2.97 -11.34 3.27
N CYS A 150 2.83 -10.44 2.31
CA CYS A 150 3.93 -9.60 1.86
C CYS A 150 4.44 -8.69 2.98
N TYR A 151 3.54 -8.09 3.76
CA TYR A 151 3.93 -7.20 4.83
C TYR A 151 4.44 -7.95 6.07
N ALA A 152 3.65 -8.86 6.65
CA ALA A 152 4.00 -9.52 7.90
C ALA A 152 5.10 -10.57 7.72
N ASN A 153 4.93 -11.50 6.76
CA ASN A 153 5.82 -12.66 6.65
C ASN A 153 7.07 -12.38 5.80
N TRP A 154 7.06 -11.32 4.99
CA TRP A 154 8.25 -11.00 4.23
C TRP A 154 8.92 -9.70 4.69
N TYR A 155 8.20 -8.56 4.70
CA TYR A 155 8.81 -7.27 5.06
C TYR A 155 9.27 -7.23 6.52
N ILE A 156 8.36 -7.50 7.46
CA ILE A 156 8.67 -7.46 8.90
C ILE A 156 9.73 -8.50 9.26
N ASP A 157 9.65 -9.73 8.74
CA ASP A 157 10.62 -10.78 9.04
C ASP A 157 12.03 -10.43 8.52
N ASN A 158 12.14 -9.91 7.28
CA ASN A 158 13.45 -9.50 6.74
C ASN A 158 14.01 -8.27 7.47
N LEU A 159 13.15 -7.31 7.83
CA LEU A 159 13.55 -6.13 8.59
C LEU A 159 14.08 -6.53 9.97
N ALA A 160 13.31 -7.35 10.70
CA ALA A 160 13.69 -7.83 12.03
C ALA A 160 14.96 -8.66 12.01
N LYS A 161 15.11 -9.52 11.01
CA LYS A 161 16.34 -10.35 10.86
C LYS A 161 17.56 -9.46 10.62
N ASN A 162 17.54 -8.56 9.63
CA ASN A 162 18.70 -7.71 9.35
C ASN A 162 19.00 -6.76 10.52
N TRP A 163 17.97 -6.28 11.23
CA TRP A 163 18.14 -5.50 12.44
C TRP A 163 18.81 -6.29 13.56
N GLY A 164 18.34 -7.52 13.83
CA GLY A 164 18.91 -8.40 14.84
C GLY A 164 20.37 -8.78 14.55
N ASP A 165 20.67 -9.15 13.30
CA ASP A 165 22.03 -9.49 12.86
C ASP A 165 22.99 -8.30 13.07
N ASN A 166 22.56 -7.08 12.76
CA ASN A 166 23.36 -5.86 12.98
C ASN A 166 23.52 -5.53 14.46
N LEU A 167 22.47 -5.64 15.29
CA LEU A 167 22.59 -5.44 16.74
C LEU A 167 23.59 -6.39 17.39
N GLU A 168 23.59 -7.66 16.94
CA GLU A 168 24.54 -8.66 17.44
C GLU A 168 25.97 -8.33 16.99
N SER A 169 26.19 -8.06 15.71
CA SER A 169 27.51 -7.76 15.14
C SER A 169 28.13 -6.49 15.74
N GLU A 170 27.32 -5.49 16.07
CA GLU A 170 27.76 -4.24 16.69
C GLU A 170 27.80 -4.29 18.24
N ASN A 171 27.49 -5.44 18.87
CA ASN A 171 27.39 -5.59 20.33
C ASN A 171 26.41 -4.62 21.00
N ARG A 172 25.26 -4.34 20.32
CA ARG A 172 24.23 -3.37 20.76
C ARG A 172 22.98 -4.00 21.36
N LEU A 173 22.95 -5.32 21.53
CA LEU A 173 21.78 -6.04 22.06
C LEU A 173 21.33 -5.55 23.44
N ALA A 174 22.27 -5.02 24.25
CA ALA A 174 21.95 -4.57 25.62
C ALA A 174 21.26 -3.20 25.67
N ASN A 175 21.52 -2.29 24.73
CA ASN A 175 21.06 -0.90 24.82
C ASN A 175 20.31 -0.38 23.60
N TRP A 176 20.44 -1.03 22.44
CA TRP A 176 19.75 -0.67 21.18
C TRP A 176 20.00 0.79 20.72
N GLN A 177 21.07 1.42 21.19
CA GLN A 177 21.39 2.79 20.84
C GLN A 177 22.10 2.85 19.50
N ILE A 178 21.72 3.81 18.67
CA ILE A 178 22.39 4.14 17.42
C ILE A 178 23.03 5.51 17.58
N ASP A 179 24.31 5.61 17.24
CA ASP A 179 25.05 6.86 17.38
C ASP A 179 24.43 7.95 16.46
N GLY A 180 24.15 9.11 17.04
CA GLY A 180 23.54 10.23 16.33
C GLY A 180 22.02 10.12 16.12
N VAL A 181 21.37 9.07 16.65
CA VAL A 181 19.92 8.92 16.63
C VAL A 181 19.34 9.13 18.02
N THR A 182 18.49 10.12 18.18
CA THR A 182 17.81 10.38 19.44
C THR A 182 16.85 9.26 19.79
N ASN A 183 17.01 8.69 20.99
CA ASN A 183 16.06 7.70 21.49
C ASN A 183 14.70 8.36 21.74
N GLN A 184 13.62 7.68 21.36
CA GLN A 184 12.25 8.17 21.56
C GLN A 184 11.96 8.59 23.00
N GLN A 185 12.57 7.94 24.00
CA GLN A 185 12.42 8.29 25.41
C GLN A 185 13.02 9.67 25.75
N ALA A 186 14.06 10.10 25.02
CA ALA A 186 14.70 11.40 25.19
C ALA A 186 13.98 12.53 24.43
N PHE A 187 13.06 12.20 23.52
CA PHE A 187 12.40 13.18 22.63
C PHE A 187 11.78 14.37 23.37
N TYR A 188 11.09 14.11 24.48
CA TYR A 188 10.49 15.18 25.28
C TYR A 188 11.56 16.13 25.82
N GLN A 189 12.65 15.59 26.41
CA GLN A 189 13.70 16.40 27.05
C GLN A 189 14.52 17.18 26.01
N GLU A 190 14.77 16.58 24.85
CA GLU A 190 15.61 17.20 23.82
C GLU A 190 14.86 18.21 22.93
N HIS A 191 13.60 17.92 22.61
CA HIS A 191 12.85 18.72 21.62
C HIS A 191 11.68 19.54 22.20
N ILE A 192 10.99 19.02 23.23
CA ILE A 192 9.79 19.65 23.77
C ILE A 192 10.11 20.57 24.96
N ALA A 193 10.85 20.08 25.95
CA ALA A 193 11.14 20.83 27.15
C ALA A 193 11.85 22.18 26.87
N PRO A 194 12.88 22.27 26.00
CA PRO A 194 13.52 23.54 25.64
C PRO A 194 12.56 24.52 24.95
N ALA A 195 11.68 24.02 24.08
CA ALA A 195 10.68 24.83 23.38
C ALA A 195 9.63 25.42 24.33
N LEU A 196 9.34 24.73 25.43
CA LEU A 196 8.39 25.18 26.45
C LEU A 196 9.01 26.12 27.47
N ALA A 197 10.28 25.92 27.82
CA ALA A 197 10.98 26.72 28.89
C ALA A 197 11.03 28.22 28.63
N GLY A 198 11.06 28.63 27.34
CA GLY A 198 11.10 30.07 26.96
C GLY A 198 9.73 30.66 26.58
N SER A 199 8.65 29.90 26.64
CA SER A 199 7.35 30.34 26.12
C SER A 199 6.38 30.76 27.21
N LYS A 200 5.84 31.99 27.06
CA LYS A 200 4.75 32.54 27.91
C LYS A 200 3.36 32.03 27.45
N THR A 201 3.27 31.33 26.31
CA THR A 201 2.05 30.83 25.72
C THR A 201 2.00 29.29 25.81
N LYS A 202 0.84 28.74 26.12
CA LYS A 202 0.62 27.29 26.06
C LYS A 202 0.72 26.82 24.60
N ARG A 203 1.49 25.76 24.36
CA ARG A 203 1.59 25.09 23.06
C ARG A 203 1.09 23.67 23.21
N LEU A 204 0.28 23.23 22.26
CA LEU A 204 -0.10 21.83 22.12
C LEU A 204 0.79 21.21 21.04
N VAL A 205 1.47 20.13 21.37
CA VAL A 205 2.20 19.29 20.42
C VAL A 205 1.36 18.05 20.20
N VAL A 206 0.93 17.84 18.97
CA VAL A 206 0.11 16.70 18.56
C VAL A 206 0.95 15.79 17.67
#